data_e6afbe38c0126bce3e320fbe1de3e373
#
_entry.id   e6afbe38c0126bce3e320fbe1de3e373
#
_cell.length_a   1.000
_cell.length_b   1.000
_cell.length_c   1.000
_cell.angle_alpha   90.00
_cell.angle_beta   90.00
_cell.angle_gamma   90.00
#
_symmetry.space_group_name_H-M   'P 1'
#
loop_
_entity.id
_entity.type
_entity.pdbx_description
1 polymer ?
#
loop_
_entity_poly.entity_id
_entity_poly.type
_entity_poly.pdbx_seq_one_letter_code
_entity_poly.pdbx_strand_id
1 'polypeptide(L)'
;MSLPPRKPTRPIRPRNRPIQPTPGPEPAEAGEGERIQKALARAGFGSRREIEALIRDGKVFLNRRPAHLGDRYRKGDQIMLNGHLVNLEKRLQAFTRVLLYHKPVGELVSRRDPEGRPVIFSRLPRLELGRWVAVGRLDVNTQGLILLTNNGELAHRLMHPSRAVEREYAVRILGTVSEAVIERLLDGVQLEDGPARFESVAEAGGEGANRWFHVVVREGRNRLVRRLWESQNLVVSRLIRVRYGDIVLPPRLRAGASIELEGEALDGLLRSVGLPPVTPETPQKRRFGGETRGREERRRNRRSALSGKR
;
A
#
# COMPACT_ATOMS: atom_id res chain seq x y z
N MET A 1 60.55 -65.79 -6.84
CA MET A 1 59.16 -65.47 -6.52
C MET A 1 58.70 -64.37 -7.46
N SER A 2 57.98 -64.77 -8.53
CA SER A 2 57.54 -63.85 -9.58
C SER A 2 56.10 -63.37 -9.27
N LEU A 3 55.86 -62.05 -9.36
CA LEU A 3 54.57 -61.41 -9.21
C LEU A 3 53.66 -61.73 -10.42
N PRO A 4 52.34 -61.90 -10.24
CA PRO A 4 51.41 -62.18 -11.32
C PRO A 4 51.07 -60.90 -12.12
N PRO A 5 50.70 -61.01 -13.41
CA PRO A 5 50.47 -59.89 -14.29
C PRO A 5 49.16 -59.15 -13.96
N ARG A 6 49.18 -57.80 -13.97
CA ARG A 6 48.04 -56.93 -13.79
C ARG A 6 47.13 -57.01 -15.01
N LYS A 7 45.81 -57.23 -14.77
CA LYS A 7 44.78 -57.17 -15.83
C LYS A 7 44.56 -55.71 -16.25
N PRO A 8 44.37 -55.42 -17.54
CA PRO A 8 44.12 -54.09 -18.04
C PRO A 8 42.78 -53.56 -17.55
N THR A 9 42.78 -52.43 -16.84
CA THR A 9 41.58 -51.69 -16.47
C THR A 9 41.00 -50.95 -17.68
N ARG A 10 39.73 -51.20 -17.99
CA ARG A 10 39.00 -50.46 -19.05
C ARG A 10 38.89 -48.96 -18.67
N PRO A 11 39.09 -48.05 -19.63
CA PRO A 11 38.91 -46.62 -19.38
C PRO A 11 37.41 -46.32 -19.12
N ILE A 12 37.12 -45.65 -18.01
CA ILE A 12 35.79 -45.09 -17.67
C ILE A 12 35.55 -43.92 -18.60
N ARG A 13 34.63 -44.08 -19.57
CA ARG A 13 34.16 -42.96 -20.40
C ARG A 13 33.20 -42.06 -19.53
N PRO A 14 33.38 -40.75 -19.52
CA PRO A 14 32.42 -39.85 -18.89
C PRO A 14 31.08 -39.93 -19.64
N ARG A 15 30.00 -40.21 -18.91
CA ARG A 15 28.63 -40.11 -19.40
C ARG A 15 28.19 -38.65 -19.50
N ASN A 16 28.72 -37.91 -20.46
CA ASN A 16 28.14 -36.64 -20.88
C ASN A 16 26.99 -36.96 -21.85
N ARG A 17 25.81 -37.25 -21.32
CA ARG A 17 24.59 -37.08 -22.06
C ARG A 17 24.21 -35.62 -21.99
N PRO A 18 24.02 -34.90 -23.11
CA PRO A 18 23.38 -33.61 -23.08
C PRO A 18 22.01 -33.76 -22.44
N ILE A 19 21.73 -33.03 -21.38
CA ILE A 19 20.41 -32.91 -20.82
C ILE A 19 19.58 -32.21 -21.90
N GLN A 20 18.76 -32.94 -22.62
CA GLN A 20 17.74 -32.34 -23.48
C GLN A 20 16.81 -31.58 -22.54
N PRO A 21 16.53 -30.28 -22.82
CA PRO A 21 15.54 -29.55 -22.06
C PRO A 21 14.20 -30.26 -22.26
N THR A 22 13.64 -30.80 -21.19
CA THR A 22 12.23 -31.24 -21.16
C THR A 22 11.39 -30.05 -21.60
N PRO A 23 10.47 -30.20 -22.58
CA PRO A 23 9.53 -29.16 -22.92
C PRO A 23 8.79 -28.76 -21.64
N GLY A 24 8.94 -27.48 -21.25
CA GLY A 24 8.17 -26.90 -20.16
C GLY A 24 6.68 -27.01 -20.49
N PRO A 25 5.81 -26.99 -19.47
CA PRO A 25 4.37 -26.99 -19.71
C PRO A 25 4.01 -25.88 -20.70
N GLU A 26 3.16 -26.21 -21.66
CA GLU A 26 2.66 -25.27 -22.67
C GLU A 26 2.22 -23.95 -22.04
N PRO A 27 2.33 -22.80 -22.74
CA PRO A 27 1.88 -21.52 -22.24
C PRO A 27 0.40 -21.65 -21.89
N ALA A 28 0.11 -21.55 -20.59
CA ALA A 28 -1.23 -21.64 -20.06
C ALA A 28 -2.12 -20.57 -20.70
N GLU A 29 -3.33 -20.97 -21.09
CA GLU A 29 -4.35 -20.13 -21.72
C GLU A 29 -4.46 -18.72 -21.10
N ALA A 30 -4.60 -17.72 -21.98
CA ALA A 30 -4.65 -16.32 -21.62
C ALA A 30 -5.92 -16.03 -20.78
N GLY A 31 -5.79 -15.99 -19.44
CA GLY A 31 -6.95 -15.64 -18.61
C GLY A 31 -6.77 -15.81 -17.11
N GLU A 32 -6.24 -16.89 -16.63
CA GLU A 32 -6.16 -17.19 -15.19
C GLU A 32 -4.83 -16.78 -14.54
N GLY A 33 -4.89 -16.23 -13.32
CA GLY A 33 -3.75 -15.80 -12.53
C GLY A 33 -3.47 -14.28 -12.58
N GLU A 34 -2.65 -13.82 -11.65
CA GLU A 34 -2.24 -12.41 -11.54
C GLU A 34 -0.94 -12.20 -12.31
N ARG A 35 -0.78 -11.07 -13.03
CA ARG A 35 0.49 -10.72 -13.69
C ARG A 35 1.65 -10.79 -12.69
N ILE A 36 2.75 -11.47 -13.04
CA ILE A 36 3.85 -11.76 -12.12
C ILE A 36 4.45 -10.49 -11.50
N GLN A 37 4.60 -9.41 -12.28
CA GLN A 37 5.10 -8.14 -11.75
C GLN A 37 4.12 -7.50 -10.75
N LYS A 38 2.80 -7.72 -10.89
CA LYS A 38 1.80 -7.25 -9.93
C LYS A 38 1.89 -8.04 -8.63
N ALA A 39 1.98 -9.36 -8.72
CA ALA A 39 2.09 -10.27 -7.58
C ALA A 39 3.37 -10.00 -6.76
N LEU A 40 4.53 -9.91 -7.41
CA LEU A 40 5.81 -9.59 -6.77
C LEU A 40 5.82 -8.19 -6.14
N ALA A 41 5.24 -7.19 -6.82
CA ALA A 41 5.14 -5.85 -6.27
C ALA A 41 4.23 -5.79 -5.03
N ARG A 42 3.11 -6.53 -5.04
CA ARG A 42 2.21 -6.68 -3.88
C ARG A 42 2.91 -7.36 -2.71
N ALA A 43 3.73 -8.36 -2.98
CA ALA A 43 4.54 -9.04 -1.98
C ALA A 43 5.73 -8.23 -1.44
N GLY A 44 5.97 -7.02 -1.97
CA GLY A 44 6.96 -6.07 -1.45
C GLY A 44 8.34 -6.15 -2.05
N PHE A 45 8.55 -6.89 -3.15
CA PHE A 45 9.87 -7.03 -3.78
C PHE A 45 10.31 -5.84 -4.63
N GLY A 46 9.45 -4.86 -4.83
CA GLY A 46 9.75 -3.66 -5.61
C GLY A 46 8.50 -3.02 -6.20
N SER A 47 8.68 -1.97 -7.01
CA SER A 47 7.60 -1.43 -7.84
C SER A 47 7.35 -2.34 -9.05
N ARG A 48 6.18 -2.22 -9.68
CA ARG A 48 5.91 -2.96 -10.91
C ARG A 48 6.99 -2.72 -11.96
N ARG A 49 7.43 -1.47 -12.13
CA ARG A 49 8.50 -1.09 -13.08
C ARG A 49 9.86 -1.67 -12.70
N GLU A 50 10.21 -1.70 -11.41
CA GLU A 50 11.44 -2.35 -10.93
C GLU A 50 11.40 -3.86 -11.18
N ILE A 51 10.25 -4.51 -10.93
CA ILE A 51 10.09 -5.94 -11.23
C ILE A 51 10.13 -6.19 -12.74
N GLU A 52 9.52 -5.35 -13.56
CA GLU A 52 9.61 -5.45 -15.02
C GLU A 52 11.06 -5.32 -15.52
N ALA A 53 11.88 -4.46 -14.91
CA ALA A 53 13.29 -4.39 -15.19
C ALA A 53 14.01 -5.70 -14.80
N LEU A 54 13.75 -6.24 -13.62
CA LEU A 54 14.31 -7.53 -13.19
C LEU A 54 13.88 -8.71 -14.09
N ILE A 55 12.69 -8.67 -14.66
CA ILE A 55 12.21 -9.65 -15.64
C ILE A 55 13.04 -9.53 -16.93
N ARG A 56 13.21 -8.32 -17.46
CA ARG A 56 14.02 -8.08 -18.67
C ARG A 56 15.48 -8.48 -18.46
N ASP A 57 16.01 -8.29 -17.25
CA ASP A 57 17.38 -8.68 -16.88
C ASP A 57 17.53 -10.20 -16.64
N GLY A 58 16.47 -11.00 -16.83
CA GLY A 58 16.50 -12.44 -16.60
C GLY A 58 16.67 -12.85 -15.13
N LYS A 59 16.37 -11.97 -14.18
CA LYS A 59 16.54 -12.21 -12.73
C LYS A 59 15.31 -12.80 -12.06
N VAL A 60 14.20 -12.96 -12.79
CA VAL A 60 12.95 -13.56 -12.32
C VAL A 60 12.69 -14.86 -13.06
N PHE A 61 12.43 -15.93 -12.32
CA PHE A 61 12.06 -17.23 -12.87
C PHE A 61 10.69 -17.65 -12.33
N LEU A 62 9.89 -18.20 -13.21
CA LEU A 62 8.59 -18.81 -12.91
C LEU A 62 8.66 -20.29 -13.27
N ASN A 63 8.43 -21.17 -12.29
CA ASN A 63 8.47 -22.64 -12.49
C ASN A 63 9.77 -23.09 -13.20
N ARG A 64 10.92 -22.61 -12.73
CA ARG A 64 12.27 -22.90 -13.25
C ARG A 64 12.60 -22.36 -14.66
N ARG A 65 11.69 -21.67 -15.34
CA ARG A 65 11.96 -20.96 -16.60
C ARG A 65 12.10 -19.46 -16.37
N PRO A 66 12.90 -18.75 -17.17
CA PRO A 66 12.91 -17.28 -17.13
C PRO A 66 11.50 -16.73 -17.33
N ALA A 67 11.11 -15.77 -16.51
CA ALA A 67 9.84 -15.11 -16.64
C ALA A 67 9.87 -14.03 -17.72
N HIS A 68 8.75 -13.86 -18.43
CA HIS A 68 8.58 -12.82 -19.45
C HIS A 68 7.52 -11.80 -19.03
N LEU A 69 7.57 -10.61 -19.64
CA LEU A 69 6.52 -9.61 -19.44
C LEU A 69 5.18 -10.17 -19.96
N GLY A 70 4.17 -10.17 -19.07
CA GLY A 70 2.87 -10.78 -19.39
C GLY A 70 2.60 -12.10 -18.68
N ASP A 71 3.64 -12.79 -18.24
CA ASP A 71 3.49 -14.04 -17.47
C ASP A 71 2.61 -13.82 -16.24
N ARG A 72 1.84 -14.86 -15.91
CA ARG A 72 0.89 -14.84 -14.79
C ARG A 72 1.32 -15.83 -13.72
N TYR A 73 1.29 -15.35 -12.49
CA TYR A 73 1.46 -16.14 -11.28
C TYR A 73 0.12 -16.77 -10.87
N ARG A 74 0.14 -18.05 -10.56
CA ARG A 74 -0.97 -18.81 -9.96
C ARG A 74 -0.54 -19.33 -8.59
N LYS A 75 -1.51 -19.63 -7.74
CA LYS A 75 -1.24 -20.29 -6.46
C LYS A 75 -0.56 -21.64 -6.71
N GLY A 76 0.53 -21.90 -6.00
CA GLY A 76 1.38 -23.09 -6.17
C GLY A 76 2.58 -22.88 -7.10
N ASP A 77 2.63 -21.82 -7.90
CA ASP A 77 3.79 -21.54 -8.74
C ASP A 77 5.03 -21.21 -7.91
N GLN A 78 6.17 -21.73 -8.36
CA GLN A 78 7.47 -21.44 -7.77
C GLN A 78 8.08 -20.21 -8.43
N ILE A 79 8.44 -19.21 -7.62
CA ILE A 79 9.14 -18.02 -8.10
C ILE A 79 10.55 -17.97 -7.52
N MET A 80 11.51 -17.70 -8.39
CA MET A 80 12.88 -17.39 -7.97
C MET A 80 13.20 -15.96 -8.40
N LEU A 81 13.73 -15.17 -7.48
CA LEU A 81 14.11 -13.77 -7.70
C LEU A 81 15.57 -13.58 -7.28
N ASN A 82 16.41 -13.07 -8.17
CA ASN A 82 17.86 -12.91 -7.96
C ASN A 82 18.53 -14.19 -7.43
N GLY A 83 18.15 -15.38 -7.94
CA GLY A 83 18.68 -16.66 -7.51
C GLY A 83 18.09 -17.24 -6.22
N HIS A 84 17.18 -16.55 -5.55
CA HIS A 84 16.56 -16.99 -4.30
C HIS A 84 15.10 -17.40 -4.51
N LEU A 85 14.71 -18.56 -3.96
CA LEU A 85 13.31 -19.00 -3.95
C LEU A 85 12.48 -18.07 -3.05
N VAL A 86 11.33 -17.62 -3.58
CA VAL A 86 10.42 -16.69 -2.90
C VAL A 86 9.13 -17.40 -2.54
N ASN A 87 8.79 -17.42 -1.25
CA ASN A 87 7.45 -17.84 -0.82
C ASN A 87 6.46 -16.68 -1.01
N LEU A 88 5.86 -16.61 -2.20
CA LEU A 88 4.95 -15.53 -2.55
C LEU A 88 3.62 -15.65 -1.81
N GLU A 89 3.10 -16.85 -1.60
CA GLU A 89 1.81 -17.08 -0.94
C GLU A 89 1.79 -16.50 0.48
N LYS A 90 2.82 -16.81 1.29
CA LYS A 90 2.93 -16.26 2.64
C LYS A 90 2.92 -14.73 2.65
N ARG A 91 3.57 -14.09 1.66
CA ARG A 91 3.65 -12.63 1.56
C ARG A 91 2.37 -12.00 1.02
N LEU A 92 1.63 -12.70 0.18
CA LEU A 92 0.35 -12.25 -0.38
C LEU A 92 -0.81 -12.34 0.61
N GLN A 93 -0.67 -13.13 1.69
CA GLN A 93 -1.63 -13.24 2.78
C GLN A 93 -1.55 -12.07 3.79
N ALA A 94 -0.65 -11.10 3.58
CA ALA A 94 -0.57 -9.94 4.46
C ALA A 94 -1.91 -9.19 4.53
N PHE A 95 -2.38 -8.92 5.74
CA PHE A 95 -3.60 -8.15 5.98
C PHE A 95 -3.50 -6.77 5.33
N THR A 96 -4.63 -6.28 4.82
CA THR A 96 -4.72 -4.91 4.33
C THR A 96 -4.53 -3.94 5.49
N ARG A 97 -3.56 -3.06 5.36
CA ARG A 97 -3.30 -1.96 6.30
C ARG A 97 -3.45 -0.63 5.57
N VAL A 98 -3.98 0.35 6.26
CA VAL A 98 -4.14 1.71 5.75
C VAL A 98 -3.62 2.70 6.80
N LEU A 99 -2.78 3.63 6.36
CA LEU A 99 -2.34 4.76 7.17
C LEU A 99 -3.00 6.05 6.67
N LEU A 100 -3.45 6.85 7.61
CA LEU A 100 -3.76 8.25 7.43
C LEU A 100 -2.49 9.04 7.77
N TYR A 101 -1.94 9.74 6.81
CA TYR A 101 -0.78 10.60 7.01
C TYR A 101 -1.15 12.04 6.78
N HIS A 102 -0.87 12.91 7.74
CA HIS A 102 -1.02 14.35 7.59
C HIS A 102 0.25 14.93 6.96
N LYS A 103 0.28 14.98 5.64
CA LYS A 103 1.42 15.51 4.89
C LYS A 103 1.63 17.01 5.19
N PRO A 104 2.80 17.44 5.65
CA PRO A 104 3.13 18.86 5.74
C PRO A 104 3.43 19.45 4.36
N VAL A 105 3.49 20.78 4.29
CA VAL A 105 4.08 21.50 3.15
C VAL A 105 5.58 21.20 3.10
N GLY A 106 6.15 21.16 1.89
CA GLY A 106 7.57 20.92 1.66
C GLY A 106 7.97 19.47 1.45
N GLU A 107 7.10 18.48 1.76
CA GLU A 107 7.35 17.08 1.48
C GLU A 107 6.81 16.64 0.13
N LEU A 108 7.52 15.72 -0.51
CA LEU A 108 7.14 15.09 -1.78
C LEU A 108 6.47 13.72 -1.53
N VAL A 109 5.44 13.43 -2.30
CA VAL A 109 4.85 12.09 -2.36
C VAL A 109 5.67 11.23 -3.33
N SER A 110 6.89 10.93 -2.94
CA SER A 110 7.87 10.14 -3.71
C SER A 110 8.71 9.27 -2.77
N ARG A 111 9.30 8.22 -3.30
CA ARG A 111 10.26 7.37 -2.58
C ARG A 111 11.68 7.94 -2.57
N ARG A 112 12.03 8.68 -3.61
CA ARG A 112 13.32 9.34 -3.78
C ARG A 112 13.10 10.68 -4.43
N ASP A 113 13.94 11.62 -4.10
CA ASP A 113 14.02 12.91 -4.75
C ASP A 113 15.47 13.19 -5.14
N PRO A 114 15.78 13.47 -6.42
CA PRO A 114 17.13 13.80 -6.85
C PRO A 114 17.68 15.10 -6.23
N GLU A 115 16.79 16.01 -5.86
CA GLU A 115 17.14 17.31 -5.28
C GLU A 115 17.27 17.28 -3.74
N GLY A 116 17.11 16.08 -3.13
CA GLY A 116 17.27 15.90 -1.68
C GLY A 116 16.14 16.48 -0.83
N ARG A 117 14.99 16.86 -1.42
CA ARG A 117 13.84 17.33 -0.64
C ARG A 117 13.24 16.19 0.20
N PRO A 118 12.65 16.49 1.36
CA PRO A 118 12.00 15.49 2.19
C PRO A 118 10.92 14.72 1.42
N VAL A 119 10.89 13.39 1.62
CA VAL A 119 9.90 12.51 1.01
C VAL A 119 9.08 11.80 2.09
N ILE A 120 7.77 11.62 1.85
CA ILE A 120 6.85 11.05 2.86
C ILE A 120 7.26 9.65 3.30
N PHE A 121 7.76 8.81 2.37
CA PHE A 121 8.05 7.40 2.67
C PHE A 121 9.19 7.17 3.66
N SER A 122 10.06 8.17 3.91
CA SER A 122 11.13 8.08 4.90
C SER A 122 10.62 8.16 6.34
N ARG A 123 9.43 8.70 6.55
CA ARG A 123 8.81 8.91 7.88
C ARG A 123 7.76 7.86 8.25
N LEU A 124 7.42 6.97 7.32
CA LEU A 124 6.38 5.97 7.56
C LEU A 124 6.92 4.80 8.38
N PRO A 125 6.08 4.16 9.21
CA PRO A 125 6.44 2.94 9.91
C PRO A 125 6.80 1.85 8.90
N ARG A 126 7.78 1.02 9.26
CA ARG A 126 8.18 -0.12 8.42
C ARG A 126 7.08 -1.18 8.42
N LEU A 127 6.87 -1.80 7.27
CA LEU A 127 6.04 -2.98 7.12
C LEU A 127 6.95 -4.21 7.21
N GLU A 128 6.49 -5.23 7.92
CA GLU A 128 7.17 -6.55 7.92
C GLU A 128 7.05 -7.22 6.55
N LEU A 129 5.87 -7.10 5.93
CA LEU A 129 5.57 -7.65 4.63
C LEU A 129 4.94 -6.57 3.72
N GLY A 130 5.34 -6.56 2.47
CA GLY A 130 4.83 -5.61 1.50
C GLY A 130 5.53 -4.25 1.56
N ARG A 131 4.86 -3.24 1.04
CA ARG A 131 5.33 -1.85 1.02
C ARG A 131 4.17 -0.88 1.01
N TRP A 132 4.36 0.31 1.55
CA TRP A 132 3.38 1.37 1.45
C TRP A 132 3.24 1.87 0.00
N VAL A 133 2.01 2.07 -0.41
CA VAL A 133 1.59 2.67 -1.68
C VAL A 133 0.71 3.88 -1.34
N ALA A 134 1.03 5.05 -1.88
CA ALA A 134 0.21 6.24 -1.68
C ALA A 134 -1.05 6.16 -2.56
N VAL A 135 -2.19 6.54 -1.99
CA VAL A 135 -3.46 6.72 -2.69
C VAL A 135 -3.49 8.12 -3.30
N GLY A 136 -2.94 8.25 -4.48
CA GLY A 136 -2.76 9.52 -5.15
C GLY A 136 -1.55 10.31 -4.65
N ARG A 137 -1.54 11.58 -5.01
CA ARG A 137 -0.48 12.52 -4.62
C ARG A 137 -1.09 13.81 -4.10
N LEU A 138 -0.28 14.53 -3.34
CA LEU A 138 -0.43 15.94 -3.04
C LEU A 138 0.84 16.66 -3.48
N ASP A 139 0.68 17.87 -4.03
CA ASP A 139 1.81 18.70 -4.41
C ASP A 139 2.67 19.08 -3.20
N VAL A 140 3.91 19.48 -3.45
CA VAL A 140 4.85 19.91 -2.40
C VAL A 140 4.27 21.03 -1.53
N ASN A 141 3.52 21.96 -2.14
CA ASN A 141 2.89 23.11 -1.48
C ASN A 141 1.45 22.81 -1.00
N THR A 142 1.01 21.55 -1.00
CA THR A 142 -0.29 21.14 -0.50
C THR A 142 -0.11 20.31 0.76
N GLN A 143 -0.85 20.66 1.80
CA GLN A 143 -0.88 19.99 3.10
C GLN A 143 -2.09 19.05 3.17
N GLY A 144 -2.14 18.20 4.18
CA GLY A 144 -3.34 17.49 4.58
C GLY A 144 -3.29 15.98 4.39
N LEU A 145 -4.47 15.39 4.36
CA LEU A 145 -4.65 13.94 4.37
C LEU A 145 -4.12 13.27 3.12
N ILE A 146 -3.23 12.30 3.30
CA ILE A 146 -2.92 11.31 2.29
C ILE A 146 -3.10 9.91 2.88
N LEU A 147 -3.78 9.04 2.15
CA LEU A 147 -3.93 7.64 2.51
C LEU A 147 -2.77 6.85 1.93
N LEU A 148 -2.23 5.92 2.71
CA LEU A 148 -1.23 4.96 2.26
C LEU A 148 -1.72 3.56 2.62
N THR A 149 -1.46 2.59 1.76
CA THR A 149 -1.86 1.20 2.01
C THR A 149 -0.79 0.24 1.49
N ASN A 150 -0.74 -0.97 2.06
CA ASN A 150 0.03 -2.08 1.52
C ASN A 150 -0.74 -2.86 0.44
N ASN A 151 -2.03 -2.56 0.26
CA ASN A 151 -2.89 -3.19 -0.74
C ASN A 151 -2.98 -2.35 -2.01
N GLY A 152 -2.25 -2.75 -3.06
CA GLY A 152 -2.23 -2.04 -4.33
C GLY A 152 -3.56 -2.06 -5.10
N GLU A 153 -4.46 -3.01 -4.81
CA GLU A 153 -5.80 -3.05 -5.41
C GLU A 153 -6.71 -1.98 -4.77
N LEU A 154 -6.64 -1.86 -3.44
CA LEU A 154 -7.33 -0.78 -2.72
C LEU A 154 -6.86 0.59 -3.22
N ALA A 155 -5.54 0.80 -3.31
CA ALA A 155 -4.99 2.05 -3.83
C ALA A 155 -5.47 2.35 -5.26
N HIS A 156 -5.46 1.34 -6.14
CA HIS A 156 -5.93 1.48 -7.52
C HIS A 156 -7.41 1.89 -7.58
N ARG A 157 -8.29 1.18 -6.86
CA ARG A 157 -9.73 1.46 -6.86
C ARG A 157 -10.07 2.84 -6.31
N LEU A 158 -9.40 3.26 -5.22
CA LEU A 158 -9.58 4.60 -4.64
C LEU A 158 -9.14 5.73 -5.58
N MET A 159 -8.13 5.47 -6.43
CA MET A 159 -7.62 6.47 -7.37
C MET A 159 -8.31 6.48 -8.73
N HIS A 160 -8.98 5.38 -9.10
CA HIS A 160 -9.52 5.23 -10.45
C HIS A 160 -10.60 6.27 -10.75
N PRO A 161 -10.51 7.01 -11.87
CA PRO A 161 -11.46 8.09 -12.20
C PRO A 161 -12.92 7.65 -12.21
N SER A 162 -13.22 6.42 -12.68
CA SER A 162 -14.58 5.90 -12.74
C SER A 162 -15.27 5.74 -11.38
N ARG A 163 -14.51 5.76 -10.29
CA ARG A 163 -15.05 5.69 -8.92
C ARG A 163 -15.48 7.05 -8.39
N ALA A 164 -15.05 8.13 -9.04
CA ALA A 164 -15.40 9.51 -8.68
C ALA A 164 -15.32 9.80 -7.17
N VAL A 165 -14.33 9.20 -6.48
CA VAL A 165 -14.16 9.35 -5.03
C VAL A 165 -13.96 10.82 -4.69
N GLU A 166 -14.75 11.36 -3.79
CA GLU A 166 -14.70 12.77 -3.38
C GLU A 166 -13.40 13.11 -2.63
N ARG A 167 -12.90 14.29 -2.90
CA ARG A 167 -11.79 14.91 -2.15
C ARG A 167 -12.22 16.30 -1.74
N GLU A 168 -12.16 16.56 -0.45
CA GLU A 168 -12.48 17.86 0.11
C GLU A 168 -11.24 18.58 0.55
N TYR A 169 -11.19 19.86 0.23
CA TYR A 169 -10.06 20.72 0.55
C TYR A 169 -10.53 21.97 1.29
N ALA A 170 -9.83 22.32 2.36
CA ALA A 170 -9.86 23.66 2.92
C ALA A 170 -8.87 24.53 2.13
N VAL A 171 -9.38 25.58 1.53
CA VAL A 171 -8.65 26.47 0.62
C VAL A 171 -8.67 27.88 1.16
N ARG A 172 -7.52 28.51 1.32
CA ARG A 172 -7.43 29.92 1.65
C ARG A 172 -7.15 30.73 0.39
N ILE A 173 -8.09 31.59 0.04
CA ILE A 173 -8.03 32.45 -1.12
C ILE A 173 -7.57 33.84 -0.70
N LEU A 174 -6.65 34.41 -1.48
CA LEU A 174 -6.26 35.81 -1.40
C LEU A 174 -7.08 36.60 -2.45
N GLY A 175 -7.85 37.56 -1.97
CA GLY A 175 -8.72 38.39 -2.82
C GLY A 175 -10.19 38.27 -2.43
N THR A 176 -11.04 39.06 -3.13
CA THR A 176 -12.48 39.09 -2.90
C THR A 176 -13.14 38.00 -3.78
N VAL A 177 -13.87 37.10 -3.15
CA VAL A 177 -14.65 36.07 -3.84
C VAL A 177 -16.12 36.53 -3.85
N SER A 178 -16.64 36.82 -5.04
CA SER A 178 -18.06 37.14 -5.22
C SER A 178 -18.90 35.89 -5.44
N GLU A 179 -20.18 35.98 -5.21
CA GLU A 179 -21.16 34.91 -5.45
C GLU A 179 -21.12 34.42 -6.92
N ALA A 180 -21.02 35.36 -7.88
CA ALA A 180 -20.89 35.04 -9.30
C ALA A 180 -19.61 34.24 -9.63
N VAL A 181 -18.53 34.36 -8.89
CA VAL A 181 -17.33 33.52 -9.03
C VAL A 181 -17.64 32.10 -8.57
N ILE A 182 -18.32 31.96 -7.43
CA ILE A 182 -18.71 30.65 -6.89
C ILE A 182 -19.63 29.92 -7.86
N GLU A 183 -20.65 30.60 -8.40
CA GLU A 183 -21.56 30.05 -9.39
C GLU A 183 -20.83 29.53 -10.62
N ARG A 184 -19.93 30.33 -11.22
CA ARG A 184 -19.12 29.86 -12.37
C ARG A 184 -18.26 28.63 -12.05
N LEU A 185 -17.71 28.54 -10.86
CA LEU A 185 -16.89 27.39 -10.45
C LEU A 185 -17.73 26.13 -10.17
N LEU A 186 -19.00 26.28 -9.82
CA LEU A 186 -19.96 25.18 -9.66
C LEU A 186 -20.53 24.74 -11.00
N ASP A 187 -20.86 25.68 -11.91
CA ASP A 187 -21.36 25.40 -13.26
C ASP A 187 -20.28 24.72 -14.11
N GLY A 188 -19.03 25.14 -13.94
CA GLY A 188 -17.86 24.61 -14.63
C GLY A 188 -17.16 25.63 -15.50
N VAL A 189 -15.85 25.49 -15.57
CA VAL A 189 -14.97 26.33 -16.38
C VAL A 189 -14.10 25.47 -17.29
N GLN A 190 -13.72 26.04 -18.45
CA GLN A 190 -12.79 25.38 -19.37
C GLN A 190 -11.36 25.60 -18.89
N LEU A 191 -10.64 24.50 -18.60
CA LEU A 191 -9.22 24.48 -18.35
C LEU A 191 -8.48 23.93 -19.59
N GLU A 192 -7.14 24.03 -19.60
CA GLU A 192 -6.31 23.55 -20.71
C GLU A 192 -6.50 22.06 -21.03
N ASP A 193 -6.78 21.24 -20.01
CA ASP A 193 -6.98 19.79 -20.10
C ASP A 193 -8.46 19.37 -20.06
N GLY A 194 -9.38 20.29 -20.36
CA GLY A 194 -10.80 20.05 -20.47
C GLY A 194 -11.64 20.73 -19.39
N PRO A 195 -12.97 20.58 -19.44
CA PRO A 195 -13.89 21.20 -18.48
C PRO A 195 -13.64 20.69 -17.06
N ALA A 196 -13.85 21.57 -16.08
CA ALA A 196 -13.69 21.28 -14.66
C ALA A 196 -14.63 22.11 -13.81
N ARG A 197 -15.03 21.56 -12.65
CA ARG A 197 -15.88 22.25 -11.69
C ARG A 197 -15.62 21.76 -10.26
N PHE A 198 -16.11 22.52 -9.31
CA PHE A 198 -16.34 22.02 -7.96
C PHE A 198 -17.71 21.33 -7.87
N GLU A 199 -17.80 20.28 -7.07
CA GLU A 199 -19.09 19.68 -6.71
C GLU A 199 -19.80 20.51 -5.62
N SER A 200 -19.03 21.16 -4.77
CA SER A 200 -19.53 22.11 -3.77
C SER A 200 -18.47 23.13 -3.40
N VAL A 201 -18.91 24.32 -3.01
CA VAL A 201 -18.12 25.39 -2.43
C VAL A 201 -18.88 25.92 -1.21
N ALA A 202 -18.25 25.90 -0.05
CA ALA A 202 -18.81 26.46 1.17
C ALA A 202 -17.81 27.42 1.81
N GLU A 203 -18.25 28.61 2.16
CA GLU A 203 -17.41 29.54 2.89
C GLU A 203 -17.21 29.05 4.32
N ALA A 204 -15.96 29.14 4.82
CA ALA A 204 -15.56 28.67 6.13
C ALA A 204 -14.96 29.78 7.01
N GLY A 205 -15.27 31.05 6.69
CA GLY A 205 -14.83 32.22 7.43
C GLY A 205 -13.50 32.79 6.95
N GLY A 206 -12.88 33.65 7.76
CA GLY A 206 -11.68 34.42 7.44
C GLY A 206 -11.96 35.91 7.56
N GLU A 207 -10.89 36.72 7.54
CA GLU A 207 -10.96 38.19 7.68
C GLU A 207 -10.27 38.87 6.51
N GLY A 208 -10.84 39.98 6.07
CA GLY A 208 -10.30 40.82 4.99
C GLY A 208 -10.08 40.06 3.68
N ALA A 209 -8.89 40.19 3.12
CA ALA A 209 -8.52 39.55 1.86
C ALA A 209 -8.21 38.04 1.95
N ASN A 210 -8.18 37.45 3.15
CA ASN A 210 -7.90 36.04 3.36
C ASN A 210 -9.16 35.29 3.81
N ARG A 211 -9.86 34.68 2.87
CA ARG A 211 -11.08 33.90 3.15
C ARG A 211 -10.86 32.43 2.94
N TRP A 212 -11.45 31.61 3.82
CA TRP A 212 -11.40 30.18 3.75
C TRP A 212 -12.66 29.61 3.11
N PHE A 213 -12.48 28.61 2.26
CA PHE A 213 -13.55 27.85 1.63
C PHE A 213 -13.29 26.36 1.77
N HIS A 214 -14.33 25.57 1.95
CA HIS A 214 -14.33 24.15 1.74
C HIS A 214 -14.83 23.86 0.33
N VAL A 215 -14.03 23.12 -0.44
CA VAL A 215 -14.38 22.74 -1.82
C VAL A 215 -14.27 21.24 -2.01
N VAL A 216 -15.19 20.66 -2.77
CA VAL A 216 -15.22 19.24 -3.10
C VAL A 216 -14.97 19.04 -4.59
N VAL A 217 -14.12 18.07 -4.94
CA VAL A 217 -13.88 17.60 -6.31
C VAL A 217 -13.93 16.09 -6.36
N ARG A 218 -14.35 15.50 -7.50
CA ARG A 218 -14.39 14.05 -7.71
C ARG A 218 -13.26 13.53 -8.59
N GLU A 219 -12.41 14.39 -9.06
CA GLU A 219 -11.28 14.07 -9.93
C GLU A 219 -9.94 14.49 -9.31
N GLY A 220 -8.83 13.98 -9.86
CA GLY A 220 -7.49 14.20 -9.30
C GLY A 220 -6.49 14.70 -10.33
N ARG A 221 -6.93 15.54 -11.30
CA ARG A 221 -6.03 16.19 -12.26
C ARG A 221 -4.98 17.03 -11.53
N ASN A 222 -3.85 17.22 -12.18
CA ASN A 222 -2.74 17.98 -11.60
C ASN A 222 -3.18 19.39 -11.21
N ARG A 223 -2.94 19.78 -9.96
CA ARG A 223 -3.23 21.12 -9.40
C ARG A 223 -4.67 21.62 -9.64
N LEU A 224 -5.65 20.72 -9.81
CA LEU A 224 -7.00 21.04 -10.22
C LEU A 224 -7.63 22.17 -9.38
N VAL A 225 -7.64 22.02 -8.05
CA VAL A 225 -8.24 23.02 -7.13
C VAL A 225 -7.58 24.40 -7.32
N ARG A 226 -6.25 24.45 -7.47
CA ARG A 226 -5.55 25.71 -7.72
C ARG A 226 -5.94 26.32 -9.05
N ARG A 227 -5.94 25.54 -10.14
CA ARG A 227 -6.29 25.98 -11.50
C ARG A 227 -7.73 26.48 -11.60
N LEU A 228 -8.67 25.85 -10.88
CA LEU A 228 -10.06 26.32 -10.84
C LEU A 228 -10.14 27.75 -10.27
N TRP A 229 -9.47 28.03 -9.15
CA TRP A 229 -9.42 29.38 -8.59
C TRP A 229 -8.60 30.34 -9.47
N GLU A 230 -7.47 29.89 -10.00
CA GLU A 230 -6.61 30.66 -10.90
C GLU A 230 -7.35 31.08 -12.19
N SER A 231 -8.30 30.27 -12.71
CA SER A 231 -9.16 30.63 -13.85
C SER A 231 -10.10 31.83 -13.58
N GLN A 232 -10.30 32.17 -12.31
CA GLN A 232 -11.07 33.32 -11.86
C GLN A 232 -10.15 34.47 -11.38
N ASN A 233 -8.87 34.45 -11.74
CA ASN A 233 -7.84 35.41 -11.30
C ASN A 233 -7.66 35.47 -9.78
N LEU A 234 -7.90 34.36 -9.07
CA LEU A 234 -7.78 34.25 -7.62
C LEU A 234 -6.61 33.35 -7.23
N VAL A 235 -5.87 33.75 -6.19
CA VAL A 235 -4.68 33.04 -5.75
C VAL A 235 -4.98 32.17 -4.53
N VAL A 236 -4.66 30.88 -4.64
CA VAL A 236 -4.71 29.94 -3.52
C VAL A 236 -3.45 30.07 -2.66
N SER A 237 -3.56 30.75 -1.52
CA SER A 237 -2.46 30.96 -0.58
C SER A 237 -2.19 29.75 0.32
N ARG A 238 -3.23 28.98 0.71
CA ARG A 238 -3.13 27.69 1.42
C ARG A 238 -4.08 26.66 0.85
N LEU A 239 -3.64 25.39 0.84
CA LEU A 239 -4.45 24.27 0.37
C LEU A 239 -4.20 23.08 1.29
N ILE A 240 -5.26 22.56 1.90
CA ILE A 240 -5.21 21.47 2.85
C ILE A 240 -6.28 20.46 2.45
N ARG A 241 -5.90 19.21 2.09
CA ARG A 241 -6.90 18.17 1.89
C ARG A 241 -7.39 17.66 3.24
N VAL A 242 -8.66 17.88 3.53
CA VAL A 242 -9.28 17.54 4.81
C VAL A 242 -10.07 16.24 4.79
N ARG A 243 -10.49 15.76 3.59
CA ARG A 243 -11.23 14.50 3.43
C ARG A 243 -10.87 13.79 2.13
N TYR A 244 -10.92 12.46 2.15
CA TYR A 244 -10.78 11.59 0.99
C TYR A 244 -11.81 10.45 1.09
N GLY A 245 -12.83 10.42 0.23
CA GLY A 245 -14.01 9.58 0.43
C GLY A 245 -14.65 9.88 1.78
N ASP A 246 -14.91 8.84 2.55
CA ASP A 246 -15.48 8.94 3.90
C ASP A 246 -14.43 9.21 4.99
N ILE A 247 -13.14 9.23 4.62
CA ILE A 247 -12.06 9.40 5.59
C ILE A 247 -11.74 10.89 5.76
N VAL A 248 -11.98 11.40 6.95
CA VAL A 248 -11.67 12.78 7.36
C VAL A 248 -10.32 12.85 8.04
N LEU A 249 -9.57 13.92 7.80
CA LEU A 249 -8.32 14.21 8.51
C LEU A 249 -8.62 14.44 10.01
N PRO A 250 -8.13 13.59 10.92
CA PRO A 250 -8.39 13.78 12.34
C PRO A 250 -7.83 15.12 12.84
N PRO A 251 -8.61 15.96 13.55
CA PRO A 251 -8.17 17.28 13.99
C PRO A 251 -6.91 17.25 14.86
N ARG A 252 -6.72 16.16 15.62
CA ARG A 252 -5.56 15.98 16.52
C ARG A 252 -4.34 15.39 15.82
N LEU A 253 -4.44 14.95 14.57
CA LEU A 253 -3.31 14.39 13.83
C LEU A 253 -2.41 15.55 13.36
N ARG A 254 -1.25 15.68 13.99
CA ARG A 254 -0.28 16.76 13.66
C ARG A 254 0.33 16.54 12.27
N ALA A 255 0.72 17.62 11.60
CA ALA A 255 1.46 17.55 10.35
C ALA A 255 2.77 16.76 10.53
N GLY A 256 3.04 15.83 9.60
CA GLY A 256 4.16 14.89 9.66
C GLY A 256 3.89 13.61 10.47
N ALA A 257 2.74 13.50 11.13
CA ALA A 257 2.33 12.30 11.86
C ALA A 257 1.42 11.39 11.01
N SER A 258 1.36 10.12 11.40
CA SER A 258 0.46 9.12 10.82
C SER A 258 -0.27 8.34 11.91
N ILE A 259 -1.45 7.85 11.57
CA ILE A 259 -2.25 6.94 12.39
C ILE A 259 -2.78 5.81 11.50
N GLU A 260 -2.86 4.61 12.03
CA GLU A 260 -3.44 3.48 11.30
C GLU A 260 -4.97 3.52 11.34
N LEU A 261 -5.60 3.20 10.22
CA LEU A 261 -7.04 3.05 10.12
C LEU A 261 -7.39 1.61 10.44
N GLU A 262 -8.25 1.40 11.42
CA GLU A 262 -8.59 0.07 11.95
C GLU A 262 -10.11 -0.12 12.07
N GLY A 263 -10.52 -1.36 12.32
CA GLY A 263 -11.89 -1.73 12.62
C GLY A 263 -12.90 -1.32 11.55
N GLU A 264 -14.07 -0.84 11.98
CA GLU A 264 -15.19 -0.51 11.09
C GLU A 264 -14.85 0.58 10.06
N ALA A 265 -13.95 1.51 10.40
CA ALA A 265 -13.52 2.56 9.47
C ALA A 265 -12.68 1.99 8.31
N LEU A 266 -11.84 0.98 8.55
CA LEU A 266 -11.11 0.26 7.52
C LEU A 266 -12.06 -0.58 6.67
N ASP A 267 -12.98 -1.29 7.28
CA ASP A 267 -13.96 -2.13 6.59
C ASP A 267 -14.92 -1.28 5.74
N GLY A 268 -15.35 -0.12 6.24
CA GLY A 268 -16.12 0.87 5.49
C GLY A 268 -15.38 1.34 4.25
N LEU A 269 -14.09 1.69 4.38
CA LEU A 269 -13.25 2.09 3.26
C LEU A 269 -13.11 0.97 2.21
N LEU A 270 -12.97 -0.27 2.63
CA LEU A 270 -12.89 -1.42 1.72
C LEU A 270 -14.21 -1.62 0.99
N ARG A 271 -15.34 -1.60 1.70
CA ARG A 271 -16.70 -1.72 1.11
C ARG A 271 -17.00 -0.62 0.12
N SER A 272 -16.59 0.63 0.38
CA SER A 272 -16.85 1.77 -0.50
C SER A 272 -16.27 1.58 -1.92
N VAL A 273 -15.25 0.73 -2.04
CA VAL A 273 -14.63 0.39 -3.33
C VAL A 273 -14.89 -1.04 -3.78
N GLY A 274 -15.80 -1.77 -3.12
CA GLY A 274 -16.20 -3.14 -3.47
C GLY A 274 -15.10 -4.18 -3.17
N LEU A 275 -14.35 -3.98 -2.10
CA LEU A 275 -13.43 -4.97 -1.55
C LEU A 275 -14.04 -5.62 -0.29
N PRO A 276 -13.73 -6.90 -0.01
CA PRO A 276 -14.17 -7.55 1.20
C PRO A 276 -13.53 -6.88 2.42
N PRO A 277 -14.24 -6.85 3.57
CA PRO A 277 -13.69 -6.36 4.83
C PRO A 277 -12.51 -7.23 5.28
N VAL A 278 -11.66 -6.66 6.12
CA VAL A 278 -10.62 -7.44 6.80
C VAL A 278 -11.30 -8.21 7.91
N THR A 279 -11.41 -9.54 7.78
CA THR A 279 -11.88 -10.37 8.87
C THR A 279 -10.88 -10.23 10.02
N PRO A 280 -11.27 -9.72 11.20
CA PRO A 280 -10.37 -9.70 12.34
C PRO A 280 -9.96 -11.15 12.62
N GLU A 281 -8.65 -11.40 12.75
CA GLU A 281 -8.23 -12.64 13.38
C GLU A 281 -8.92 -12.69 14.73
N THR A 282 -9.83 -13.66 14.92
CA THR A 282 -10.31 -13.99 16.27
C THR A 282 -9.03 -14.25 17.07
N PRO A 283 -8.72 -13.45 18.11
CA PRO A 283 -7.54 -13.68 18.88
C PRO A 283 -7.62 -15.11 19.37
N GLN A 284 -6.76 -15.99 18.84
CA GLN A 284 -6.62 -17.32 19.42
C GLN A 284 -6.29 -17.07 20.88
N LYS A 285 -7.27 -17.31 21.75
CA LYS A 285 -7.05 -17.39 23.19
C LYS A 285 -5.87 -18.32 23.33
N ARG A 286 -4.67 -17.78 23.53
CA ARG A 286 -3.53 -18.55 24.03
C ARG A 286 -4.07 -19.22 25.26
N ARG A 287 -4.40 -20.51 25.16
CA ARG A 287 -4.63 -21.35 26.32
C ARG A 287 -3.29 -21.32 27.07
N PHE A 288 -3.19 -20.37 27.97
CA PHE A 288 -2.27 -20.52 29.08
C PHE A 288 -2.78 -21.74 29.83
N GLY A 289 -2.24 -22.89 29.53
CA GLY A 289 -2.27 -24.07 30.36
C GLY A 289 -1.53 -23.73 31.65
N GLY A 290 -2.19 -22.96 32.50
CA GLY A 290 -1.75 -22.73 33.87
C GLY A 290 -2.19 -23.93 34.69
N GLU A 291 -1.30 -24.89 34.85
CA GLU A 291 -1.35 -25.85 35.94
C GLU A 291 -1.44 -25.11 37.26
N THR A 292 -2.64 -24.89 37.76
CA THR A 292 -2.87 -24.54 39.16
C THR A 292 -3.36 -25.76 39.92
N ARG A 293 -2.64 -26.90 39.80
CA ARG A 293 -2.82 -28.10 40.63
C ARG A 293 -1.72 -28.28 41.66
N GLY A 294 -1.15 -27.26 42.20
CA GLY A 294 -0.02 -27.41 43.12
C GLY A 294 -0.08 -26.56 44.42
N ARG A 295 -1.13 -25.76 44.62
CA ARG A 295 -1.16 -24.84 45.77
C ARG A 295 -2.19 -25.17 46.87
N GLU A 296 -3.18 -26.00 46.57
CA GLU A 296 -4.16 -26.41 47.62
C GLU A 296 -3.69 -27.63 48.44
N GLU A 297 -2.90 -28.52 47.84
CA GLU A 297 -2.37 -29.69 48.58
C GLU A 297 -1.32 -29.31 49.63
N ARG A 298 -0.55 -28.23 49.42
CA ARG A 298 0.43 -27.74 50.41
C ARG A 298 -0.17 -26.96 51.57
N ARG A 299 -1.45 -26.51 51.45
CA ARG A 299 -2.17 -25.86 52.56
C ARG A 299 -2.88 -26.88 53.48
N ARG A 300 -3.22 -28.05 52.95
CA ARG A 300 -3.89 -29.13 53.74
C ARG A 300 -2.87 -29.84 54.65
N ASN A 301 -1.64 -30.07 54.20
CA ASN A 301 -0.57 -30.74 54.98
C ASN A 301 0.08 -29.86 56.05
N ARG A 302 -0.11 -28.53 56.01
CA ARG A 302 0.39 -27.65 57.10
C ARG A 302 -0.62 -27.47 58.25
N ARG A 303 -1.89 -27.84 58.06
CA ARG A 303 -2.90 -27.78 59.15
C ARG A 303 -2.97 -29.06 59.98
N SER A 304 -2.54 -30.22 59.48
CA SER A 304 -2.48 -31.46 60.21
C SER A 304 -1.21 -31.62 61.08
N ALA A 305 -0.18 -30.81 60.83
CA ALA A 305 1.08 -30.86 61.63
C ALA A 305 1.06 -29.96 62.87
N LEU A 306 0.00 -29.17 63.10
CA LEU A 306 -0.09 -28.24 64.25
C LEU A 306 -1.16 -28.64 65.30
N SER A 307 -1.85 -29.79 65.13
CA SER A 307 -2.86 -30.27 66.08
C SER A 307 -2.43 -31.50 66.89
N GLY A 308 -1.15 -31.87 66.89
CA GLY A 308 -0.62 -33.06 67.58
C GLY A 308 0.43 -32.75 68.63
N LYS A 309 0.22 -31.72 69.46
CA LYS A 309 0.98 -31.57 70.73
C LYS A 309 0.09 -30.83 71.73
N ARG A 310 -0.67 -31.62 72.48
CA ARG A 310 -1.06 -31.42 73.87
C ARG A 310 -1.40 -32.78 74.45
#